data_330b7ac8c07c759754957329e094bf8b
#
_entry.id   330b7ac8c07c759754957329e094bf8b
#
_cell.length_a   1.000
_cell.length_b   1.000
_cell.length_c   1.000
_cell.angle_alpha   90.00
_cell.angle_beta   90.00
_cell.angle_gamma   90.00
#
_symmetry.space_group_name_H-M   'P 1'
#
loop_
_entity.id
_entity.type
_entity.pdbx_description
1 polymer ?
#
loop_
_entity_poly.entity_id
_entity_poly.type
_entity_poly.pdbx_seq_one_letter_code
_entity_poly.pdbx_strand_id
1 'polypeptide(L)'
;MENGKSGIANLVENGILGLKHLVGGMKSLIFASKSKTMAEDIIRFKRKMYDTMLKWKQERNGDTALLIQGARRVGKSTIAEEFARNEYKSYILIDFSKVSKEVSDLFNDISDLNYLFIRLQFIFQVELHERESVIIFDEVQLQPLARQAIKHLVKDHRYDYIETGSLISVRSKSKNIIIPSEETKVDMFPMDYEEFRWALGDTATIPLLRSAFEKKISLGDATHRKLMRDFRLYMLVGGMPQAVAAYIKTNNFTAVDLAKRDIIALYEEDFGKIDDSGRAKAMYDAIPAQLSRNTSRYQVGNAIPEEKVDRVINIVKDMEDSMTTNIAFHSDDPNVGLALTKNPEYFKMYTSDTGLFVTLAFKDSDITENIIYEKLLSDKLSTNLGYVYENMIAQMLRATGKNLFYHTIPYADGKKYYEIDFIITEKHKISPVEVKSSGYKSHKSLDEFCTKFSDRIMNKYVIYTKDYKRENGVDYIPVYMTMFL
;
A
#
# COMPACT_ATOMS: atom_id res chain seq x y z
N MET A 1 62.97 41.48 42.85
CA MET A 1 62.66 40.69 41.62
C MET A 1 61.64 39.57 41.93
N GLU A 2 60.44 39.86 42.34
CA GLU A 2 59.42 38.82 42.70
C GLU A 2 57.99 39.12 42.22
N ASN A 3 57.78 40.02 41.29
CA ASN A 3 56.42 40.38 40.83
C ASN A 3 56.12 39.97 39.36
N GLY A 4 56.88 39.06 38.75
CA GLY A 4 56.70 38.67 37.33
C GLY A 4 56.11 37.30 37.10
N LYS A 5 55.97 36.42 38.13
CA LYS A 5 55.53 35.01 37.93
C LYS A 5 54.05 34.75 38.18
N SER A 6 53.30 35.64 38.82
CA SER A 6 51.88 35.47 39.14
C SER A 6 50.95 35.80 37.97
N GLY A 7 51.37 36.66 37.05
CA GLY A 7 50.51 37.06 35.90
C GLY A 7 50.44 36.06 34.75
N ILE A 8 51.47 35.27 34.58
CA ILE A 8 51.52 34.26 33.45
C ILE A 8 50.71 33.01 33.81
N ALA A 9 50.68 32.60 35.08
CA ALA A 9 49.92 31.43 35.53
C ALA A 9 48.38 31.65 35.37
N ASN A 10 47.90 32.87 35.72
CA ASN A 10 46.47 33.21 35.57
C ASN A 10 46.03 33.37 34.12
N LEU A 11 46.92 33.78 33.21
CA LEU A 11 46.60 33.86 31.77
C LEU A 11 46.53 32.49 31.10
N VAL A 12 47.33 31.52 31.55
CA VAL A 12 47.32 30.16 31.03
C VAL A 12 46.10 29.38 31.54
N GLU A 13 45.71 29.52 32.81
CA GLU A 13 44.52 28.86 33.33
C GLU A 13 43.23 29.41 32.71
N ASN A 14 43.08 30.71 32.52
CA ASN A 14 41.94 31.29 31.83
C ASN A 14 41.89 30.95 30.33
N GLY A 15 43.04 30.82 29.69
CA GLY A 15 43.14 30.33 28.30
C GLY A 15 42.71 28.86 28.14
N ILE A 16 43.05 28.02 29.12
CA ILE A 16 42.68 26.59 29.12
C ILE A 16 41.18 26.38 29.43
N LEU A 17 40.59 27.22 30.33
CA LEU A 17 39.14 27.20 30.57
C LEU A 17 38.35 27.67 29.32
N GLY A 18 38.81 28.71 28.63
CA GLY A 18 38.22 29.19 27.40
C GLY A 18 38.23 28.18 26.27
N LEU A 19 39.38 27.44 26.11
CA LEU A 19 39.51 26.37 25.15
C LEU A 19 38.63 25.14 25.47
N LYS A 20 38.47 24.80 26.77
CA LYS A 20 37.57 23.70 27.17
C LYS A 20 36.09 24.03 26.88
N HIS A 21 35.65 25.27 27.07
CA HIS A 21 34.30 25.70 26.71
C HIS A 21 34.07 25.78 25.18
N LEU A 22 35.08 26.21 24.40
CA LEU A 22 35.02 26.21 22.95
C LEU A 22 34.96 24.78 22.36
N VAL A 23 35.78 23.86 22.89
CA VAL A 23 35.80 22.46 22.46
C VAL A 23 34.50 21.72 22.89
N GLY A 24 33.96 22.06 24.07
CA GLY A 24 32.65 21.55 24.52
C GLY A 24 31.50 22.06 23.63
N GLY A 25 31.49 23.36 23.30
CA GLY A 25 30.51 23.95 22.40
C GLY A 25 30.62 23.43 20.96
N MET A 26 31.84 23.25 20.44
CA MET A 26 32.03 22.64 19.11
C MET A 26 31.63 21.16 19.07
N LYS A 27 31.85 20.38 20.13
CA LYS A 27 31.41 18.99 20.19
C LYS A 27 29.86 18.91 20.23
N SER A 28 29.19 19.80 20.96
CA SER A 28 27.72 19.84 21.00
C SER A 28 27.11 20.33 19.66
N LEU A 29 27.74 21.30 18.99
CA LEU A 29 27.35 21.75 17.65
C LEU A 29 27.62 20.69 16.58
N ILE A 30 28.71 19.93 16.67
CA ILE A 30 29.00 18.82 15.75
C ILE A 30 28.03 17.65 15.99
N PHE A 31 27.66 17.35 17.25
CA PHE A 31 26.64 16.34 17.56
C PHE A 31 25.24 16.79 17.12
N ALA A 32 24.86 18.05 17.33
CA ALA A 32 23.58 18.60 16.86
C ALA A 32 23.53 18.67 15.32
N SER A 33 24.64 19.01 14.64
CA SER A 33 24.68 18.97 13.16
C SER A 33 24.68 17.55 12.60
N LYS A 34 25.36 16.58 13.24
CA LYS A 34 25.31 15.17 12.84
C LYS A 34 23.95 14.52 13.12
N SER A 35 23.24 14.89 14.18
CA SER A 35 21.88 14.40 14.41
C SER A 35 20.87 15.02 13.44
N LYS A 36 21.07 16.27 13.02
CA LYS A 36 20.25 16.91 11.98
C LYS A 36 20.48 16.30 10.59
N THR A 37 21.71 15.94 10.24
CA THR A 37 22.03 15.34 8.93
C THR A 37 21.54 13.89 8.80
N MET A 38 21.37 13.15 9.88
CA MET A 38 20.81 11.78 9.82
C MET A 38 19.27 11.74 9.80
N ALA A 39 18.58 12.82 10.20
CA ALA A 39 17.12 12.92 10.15
C ALA A 39 16.60 13.46 8.78
N GLU A 40 17.49 14.02 7.95
CA GLU A 40 17.11 14.65 6.67
C GLU A 40 17.04 13.70 5.46
N ASP A 41 17.36 12.41 5.62
CA ASP A 41 17.44 11.46 4.50
C ASP A 41 16.17 10.67 4.21
N ILE A 42 15.11 10.81 5.00
CA ILE A 42 13.83 10.14 4.75
C ILE A 42 13.01 10.98 3.79
N ILE A 43 12.90 10.53 2.53
CA ILE A 43 11.98 11.16 1.58
C ILE A 43 10.56 10.91 2.06
N ARG A 44 9.83 12.00 2.33
CA ARG A 44 8.41 11.97 2.66
C ARG A 44 7.61 12.22 1.39
N PHE A 45 6.62 11.38 1.17
CA PHE A 45 5.77 11.46 0.00
C PHE A 45 4.39 12.00 0.37
N LYS A 46 3.85 12.88 -0.45
CA LYS A 46 2.45 13.26 -0.37
C LYS A 46 1.58 12.03 -0.62
N ARG A 47 0.65 11.74 0.28
CA ARG A 47 -0.25 10.59 0.22
C ARG A 47 -1.70 11.06 0.34
N LYS A 48 -2.60 10.44 -0.44
CA LYS A 48 -4.06 10.66 -0.36
C LYS A 48 -4.62 10.32 1.03
N MET A 49 -3.96 9.42 1.74
CA MET A 49 -4.30 9.07 3.12
C MET A 49 -4.32 10.29 4.05
N TYR A 50 -3.48 11.31 3.79
CA TYR A 50 -3.46 12.54 4.59
C TYR A 50 -4.82 13.26 4.57
N ASP A 51 -5.43 13.38 3.39
CA ASP A 51 -6.76 14.00 3.23
C ASP A 51 -7.86 13.16 3.93
N THR A 52 -7.72 11.83 3.91
CA THR A 52 -8.62 10.91 4.63
C THR A 52 -8.50 11.10 6.15
N MET A 53 -7.29 11.30 6.66
CA MET A 53 -7.02 11.57 8.08
C MET A 53 -7.57 12.94 8.49
N LEU A 54 -7.43 13.98 7.65
CA LEU A 54 -8.04 15.31 7.90
C LEU A 54 -9.56 15.21 8.00
N LYS A 55 -10.18 14.48 7.07
CA LYS A 55 -11.62 14.25 7.08
C LYS A 55 -12.07 13.52 8.34
N TRP A 56 -11.35 12.46 8.74
CA TRP A 56 -11.62 11.75 9.99
C TRP A 56 -11.54 12.69 11.21
N LYS A 57 -10.45 13.47 11.33
CA LYS A 57 -10.27 14.43 12.44
C LYS A 57 -11.43 15.42 12.55
N GLN A 58 -11.88 15.95 11.40
CA GLN A 58 -12.97 16.95 11.33
C GLN A 58 -14.34 16.32 11.60
N GLU A 59 -14.65 15.18 10.98
CA GLU A 59 -15.98 14.57 11.05
C GLU A 59 -16.22 13.77 12.32
N ARG A 60 -15.17 13.10 12.86
CA ARG A 60 -15.30 12.29 14.08
C ARG A 60 -15.01 13.07 15.35
N ASN A 61 -14.21 14.10 15.28
CA ASN A 61 -13.92 15.02 16.40
C ASN A 61 -13.64 14.29 17.73
N GLY A 62 -12.90 13.18 17.69
CA GLY A 62 -12.54 12.38 18.87
C GLY A 62 -13.53 11.25 19.23
N ASP A 63 -14.64 11.08 18.51
CA ASP A 63 -15.64 10.00 18.77
C ASP A 63 -15.12 8.62 18.40
N THR A 64 -14.07 8.52 17.58
CA THR A 64 -13.43 7.26 17.21
C THR A 64 -11.93 7.42 17.10
N ALA A 65 -11.17 6.35 17.42
CA ALA A 65 -9.79 6.21 16.98
C ALA A 65 -9.72 5.95 15.48
N LEU A 66 -8.58 6.27 14.84
CA LEU A 66 -8.31 5.95 13.45
C LEU A 66 -7.37 4.74 13.36
N LEU A 67 -7.84 3.62 12.84
CA LEU A 67 -6.99 2.46 12.55
C LEU A 67 -6.58 2.45 11.07
N ILE A 68 -5.30 2.72 10.79
CA ILE A 68 -4.72 2.66 9.44
C ILE A 68 -4.23 1.23 9.19
N GLN A 69 -4.93 0.51 8.32
CA GLN A 69 -4.61 -0.86 7.93
C GLN A 69 -3.88 -0.87 6.58
N GLY A 70 -3.04 -1.86 6.36
CA GLY A 70 -2.34 -2.00 5.07
C GLY A 70 -1.14 -2.93 5.16
N ALA A 71 -0.64 -3.35 4.01
CA ALA A 71 0.55 -4.20 3.93
C ALA A 71 1.76 -3.56 4.64
N ARG A 72 2.71 -4.39 4.99
CA ARG A 72 3.97 -3.91 5.57
C ARG A 72 4.70 -3.02 4.57
N ARG A 73 5.37 -1.94 5.05
CA ARG A 73 6.16 -1.01 4.24
C ARG A 73 5.38 -0.08 3.29
N VAL A 74 4.05 0.02 3.39
CA VAL A 74 3.25 0.99 2.60
C VAL A 74 3.32 2.43 3.14
N GLY A 75 3.92 2.65 4.34
CA GLY A 75 4.16 3.98 4.91
C GLY A 75 3.17 4.41 6.00
N LYS A 76 2.47 3.50 6.66
CA LYS A 76 1.47 3.78 7.72
C LYS A 76 2.03 4.63 8.86
N SER A 77 3.11 4.17 9.50
CA SER A 77 3.75 4.87 10.64
C SER A 77 4.27 6.26 10.22
N THR A 78 4.83 6.36 9.01
CA THR A 78 5.36 7.62 8.48
C THR A 78 4.25 8.66 8.29
N ILE A 79 3.11 8.29 7.70
CA ILE A 79 2.00 9.23 7.48
C ILE A 79 1.31 9.59 8.80
N ALA A 80 1.18 8.63 9.73
CA ALA A 80 0.60 8.89 11.05
C ALA A 80 1.43 9.92 11.83
N GLU A 81 2.76 9.75 11.85
CA GLU A 81 3.66 10.69 12.50
C GLU A 81 3.70 12.06 11.79
N GLU A 82 3.72 12.10 10.45
CA GLU A 82 3.66 13.34 9.69
C GLU A 82 2.37 14.12 9.97
N PHE A 83 1.24 13.43 9.97
CA PHE A 83 -0.06 14.00 10.29
C PHE A 83 -0.10 14.55 11.73
N ALA A 84 0.38 13.78 12.69
CA ALA A 84 0.43 14.22 14.09
C ALA A 84 1.27 15.49 14.27
N ARG A 85 2.42 15.55 13.60
CA ARG A 85 3.34 16.70 13.66
C ARG A 85 2.75 17.98 13.07
N ASN A 86 1.92 17.83 12.02
CA ASN A 86 1.37 18.98 11.30
C ASN A 86 0.02 19.45 11.86
N GLU A 87 -0.78 18.54 12.40
CA GLU A 87 -2.18 18.80 12.73
C GLU A 87 -2.46 18.89 14.23
N TYR A 88 -1.48 18.58 15.08
CA TYR A 88 -1.62 18.63 16.54
C TYR A 88 -0.51 19.45 17.18
N LYS A 89 -0.81 20.01 18.34
CA LYS A 89 0.13 20.80 19.14
C LYS A 89 1.23 19.93 19.73
N SER A 90 0.90 18.71 20.14
CA SER A 90 1.84 17.70 20.58
C SER A 90 1.35 16.29 20.28
N TYR A 91 2.26 15.33 20.26
CA TYR A 91 1.92 13.93 20.06
C TYR A 91 2.87 13.00 20.82
N ILE A 92 2.37 11.81 21.14
CA ILE A 92 3.17 10.68 21.63
C ILE A 92 3.09 9.57 20.60
N LEU A 93 4.24 9.07 20.14
CA LEU A 93 4.36 7.88 19.27
C LEU A 93 4.85 6.71 20.13
N ILE A 94 3.99 5.70 20.29
CA ILE A 94 4.30 4.46 20.99
C ILE A 94 4.48 3.35 19.94
N ASP A 95 5.74 3.03 19.61
CA ASP A 95 6.07 1.93 18.71
C ASP A 95 6.20 0.63 19.53
N PHE A 96 5.15 -0.19 19.52
CA PHE A 96 5.09 -1.43 20.29
C PHE A 96 6.10 -2.51 19.86
N SER A 97 6.82 -2.30 18.75
CA SER A 97 7.90 -3.20 18.35
C SER A 97 9.18 -3.03 19.17
N LYS A 98 9.34 -1.89 19.87
CA LYS A 98 10.57 -1.54 20.62
C LYS A 98 10.34 -0.81 21.95
N VAL A 99 9.08 -0.75 22.45
CA VAL A 99 8.81 -0.12 23.74
C VAL A 99 9.45 -0.88 24.91
N SER A 100 9.76 -0.15 25.99
CA SER A 100 10.17 -0.74 27.24
C SER A 100 9.03 -1.54 27.89
N LYS A 101 9.39 -2.50 28.77
CA LYS A 101 8.39 -3.21 29.57
C LYS A 101 7.54 -2.27 30.39
N GLU A 102 8.12 -1.18 30.91
CA GLU A 102 7.41 -0.15 31.66
C GLU A 102 6.23 0.44 30.86
N VAL A 103 6.42 0.80 29.60
CA VAL A 103 5.33 1.31 28.75
C VAL A 103 4.31 0.23 28.45
N SER A 104 4.74 -1.02 28.18
CA SER A 104 3.83 -2.13 27.92
C SER A 104 2.94 -2.42 29.14
N ASP A 105 3.51 -2.39 30.34
CA ASP A 105 2.81 -2.70 31.60
C ASP A 105 1.75 -1.64 31.96
N LEU A 106 1.86 -0.41 31.48
CA LEU A 106 0.85 0.63 31.69
C LEU A 106 -0.54 0.27 31.14
N PHE A 107 -0.59 -0.60 30.11
CA PHE A 107 -1.86 -1.03 29.52
C PHE A 107 -2.45 -2.29 30.19
N ASN A 108 -1.78 -2.87 31.19
CA ASN A 108 -2.30 -4.00 31.96
C ASN A 108 -3.41 -3.55 32.93
N ASP A 109 -3.37 -2.31 33.41
CA ASP A 109 -4.40 -1.71 34.24
C ASP A 109 -4.70 -0.28 33.82
N ILE A 110 -5.84 -0.08 33.19
CA ILE A 110 -6.33 1.22 32.71
C ILE A 110 -7.48 1.77 33.57
N SER A 111 -7.62 1.29 34.82
CA SER A 111 -8.67 1.74 35.73
C SER A 111 -8.51 3.24 36.09
N ASP A 112 -7.28 3.75 36.12
CA ASP A 112 -6.95 5.17 36.31
C ASP A 112 -6.27 5.75 35.06
N LEU A 113 -7.06 6.39 34.18
CA LEU A 113 -6.55 7.05 32.99
C LEU A 113 -5.69 8.28 33.30
N ASN A 114 -5.89 8.95 34.44
CA ASN A 114 -5.03 10.09 34.83
C ASN A 114 -3.62 9.58 35.11
N TYR A 115 -3.50 8.49 35.84
CA TYR A 115 -2.20 7.85 36.08
C TYR A 115 -1.54 7.43 34.76
N LEU A 116 -2.26 6.80 33.84
CA LEU A 116 -1.76 6.39 32.53
C LEU A 116 -1.17 7.60 31.77
N PHE A 117 -1.94 8.68 31.63
CA PHE A 117 -1.49 9.84 30.85
C PHE A 117 -0.33 10.58 31.52
N ILE A 118 -0.33 10.73 32.83
CA ILE A 118 0.80 11.33 33.55
C ILE A 118 2.06 10.52 33.32
N ARG A 119 1.99 9.19 33.42
CA ARG A 119 3.15 8.30 33.18
C ARG A 119 3.67 8.39 31.75
N LEU A 120 2.78 8.39 30.75
CA LEU A 120 3.16 8.55 29.34
C LEU A 120 3.86 9.89 29.09
N GLN A 121 3.33 11.00 29.63
CA GLN A 121 3.96 12.31 29.51
C GLN A 121 5.38 12.35 30.12
N PHE A 122 5.57 11.73 31.29
CA PHE A 122 6.90 11.65 31.93
C PHE A 122 7.87 10.79 31.13
N ILE A 123 7.44 9.61 30.65
CA ILE A 123 8.30 8.69 29.92
C ILE A 123 8.72 9.27 28.57
N PHE A 124 7.79 9.87 27.85
CA PHE A 124 8.04 10.43 26.50
C PHE A 124 8.49 11.89 26.54
N GLN A 125 8.50 12.53 27.72
CA GLN A 125 8.85 13.96 27.90
C GLN A 125 8.04 14.90 26.99
N VAL A 126 6.73 14.63 26.86
CA VAL A 126 5.79 15.37 26.03
C VAL A 126 4.62 15.82 26.90
N GLU A 127 4.29 17.11 26.86
CA GLU A 127 3.06 17.64 27.45
C GLU A 127 1.89 17.40 26.50
N LEU A 128 0.83 16.76 26.99
CA LEU A 128 -0.42 16.52 26.25
C LEU A 128 -1.44 17.62 26.56
N HIS A 129 -2.08 18.14 25.52
CA HIS A 129 -3.10 19.19 25.58
C HIS A 129 -4.45 18.61 25.18
N GLU A 130 -5.49 18.83 26.00
CA GLU A 130 -6.84 18.31 25.73
C GLU A 130 -7.36 18.82 24.39
N ARG A 131 -7.85 17.88 23.56
CA ARG A 131 -8.35 18.07 22.20
C ARG A 131 -7.34 18.63 21.17
N GLU A 132 -6.08 18.87 21.59
CA GLU A 132 -5.01 19.39 20.73
C GLU A 132 -3.83 18.43 20.59
N SER A 133 -3.91 17.24 21.22
CA SER A 133 -2.87 16.21 21.15
C SER A 133 -3.40 14.89 20.61
N VAL A 134 -2.49 14.09 20.03
CA VAL A 134 -2.79 12.75 19.53
C VAL A 134 -1.78 11.74 20.09
N ILE A 135 -2.26 10.53 20.40
CA ILE A 135 -1.41 9.41 20.79
C ILE A 135 -1.46 8.37 19.66
N ILE A 136 -0.29 8.03 19.10
CA ILE A 136 -0.15 7.06 18.03
C ILE A 136 0.28 5.72 18.62
N PHE A 137 -0.48 4.67 18.35
CA PHE A 137 -0.17 3.28 18.67
C PHE A 137 0.33 2.58 17.41
N ASP A 138 1.66 2.57 17.22
CA ASP A 138 2.30 1.93 16.06
C ASP A 138 2.53 0.46 16.33
N GLU A 139 2.23 -0.39 15.32
CA GLU A 139 2.26 -1.86 15.41
C GLU A 139 1.39 -2.39 16.58
N VAL A 140 0.16 -1.84 16.71
CA VAL A 140 -0.75 -2.08 17.85
C VAL A 140 -1.07 -3.55 18.11
N GLN A 141 -0.94 -4.43 17.11
CA GLN A 141 -1.12 -5.88 17.26
C GLN A 141 -0.08 -6.53 18.19
N LEU A 142 1.04 -5.84 18.47
CA LEU A 142 2.05 -6.36 19.41
C LEU A 142 1.65 -6.14 20.87
N GLN A 143 0.68 -5.23 21.12
CA GLN A 143 0.13 -4.96 22.45
C GLN A 143 -1.41 -5.00 22.43
N PRO A 144 -2.02 -6.21 22.49
CA PRO A 144 -3.47 -6.36 22.39
C PRO A 144 -4.25 -5.59 23.46
N LEU A 145 -3.69 -5.44 24.69
CA LEU A 145 -4.34 -4.70 25.76
C LEU A 145 -4.40 -3.18 25.48
N ALA A 146 -3.37 -2.62 24.83
CA ALA A 146 -3.41 -1.23 24.39
C ALA A 146 -4.54 -1.02 23.37
N ARG A 147 -4.71 -1.96 22.44
CA ARG A 147 -5.82 -1.92 21.49
C ARG A 147 -7.19 -2.05 22.18
N GLN A 148 -7.33 -2.96 23.14
CA GLN A 148 -8.56 -3.09 23.92
C GLN A 148 -8.88 -1.81 24.71
N ALA A 149 -7.85 -1.09 25.17
CA ALA A 149 -7.98 0.17 25.90
C ALA A 149 -8.62 1.28 25.05
N ILE A 150 -8.53 1.25 23.73
CA ILE A 150 -9.06 2.29 22.82
C ILE A 150 -10.50 2.66 23.14
N LYS A 151 -11.36 1.69 23.43
CA LYS A 151 -12.74 1.97 23.83
C LYS A 151 -12.86 2.94 25.01
N HIS A 152 -12.02 2.76 26.02
CA HIS A 152 -12.03 3.60 27.23
C HIS A 152 -11.33 4.93 26.98
N LEU A 153 -10.25 4.91 26.19
CA LEU A 153 -9.48 6.11 25.83
C LEU A 153 -10.31 7.06 24.96
N VAL A 154 -11.01 6.55 23.95
CA VAL A 154 -11.94 7.35 23.12
C VAL A 154 -13.09 7.91 23.96
N LYS A 155 -13.68 7.09 24.86
CA LYS A 155 -14.77 7.54 25.74
C LYS A 155 -14.34 8.66 26.71
N ASP A 156 -13.07 8.67 27.14
CA ASP A 156 -12.48 9.73 27.97
C ASP A 156 -12.39 11.08 27.21
N HIS A 157 -12.25 11.05 25.89
CA HIS A 157 -12.36 12.16 24.96
C HIS A 157 -11.29 13.28 25.10
N ARG A 158 -10.25 13.11 25.92
CA ARG A 158 -9.20 14.12 26.10
C ARG A 158 -8.28 14.24 24.90
N TYR A 159 -7.96 13.13 24.24
CA TYR A 159 -6.99 13.08 23.13
C TYR A 159 -7.56 12.31 21.94
N ASP A 160 -6.98 12.55 20.78
CA ASP A 160 -7.24 11.71 19.60
C ASP A 160 -6.27 10.51 19.58
N TYR A 161 -6.68 9.42 18.92
CA TYR A 161 -5.90 8.19 18.85
C TYR A 161 -5.78 7.72 17.41
N ILE A 162 -4.55 7.39 16.99
CA ILE A 162 -4.26 6.79 15.70
C ILE A 162 -3.57 5.45 15.96
N GLU A 163 -4.08 4.39 15.35
CA GLU A 163 -3.51 3.06 15.40
C GLU A 163 -2.94 2.69 14.03
N THR A 164 -1.80 2.03 13.99
CA THR A 164 -1.29 1.40 12.80
C THR A 164 -1.05 -0.08 13.04
N GLY A 165 -1.21 -0.89 12.00
CA GLY A 165 -0.94 -2.31 12.11
C GLY A 165 -1.13 -3.07 10.80
N SER A 166 -0.51 -4.23 10.67
CA SER A 166 -0.82 -5.17 9.60
C SER A 166 -1.99 -6.06 10.01
N LEU A 167 -2.98 -6.25 9.12
CA LEU A 167 -4.22 -7.00 9.42
C LEU A 167 -3.97 -8.45 9.83
N ILE A 168 -2.97 -9.12 9.27
CA ILE A 168 -2.60 -10.50 9.62
C ILE A 168 -2.34 -10.62 11.11
N SER A 169 -1.47 -9.75 11.59
CA SER A 169 -1.05 -9.74 12.98
C SER A 169 -2.16 -9.26 13.91
N VAL A 170 -3.00 -8.33 13.44
CA VAL A 170 -4.14 -7.81 14.20
C VAL A 170 -5.18 -8.89 14.47
N ARG A 171 -5.56 -9.71 13.47
CA ARG A 171 -6.57 -10.79 13.65
C ARG A 171 -6.02 -11.98 14.41
N SER A 172 -4.82 -12.43 14.13
CA SER A 172 -4.24 -13.60 14.79
C SER A 172 -4.01 -13.39 16.29
N LYS A 173 -3.59 -12.18 16.68
CA LYS A 173 -3.33 -11.81 18.08
C LYS A 173 -4.55 -11.26 18.82
N SER A 174 -5.62 -10.89 18.12
CA SER A 174 -6.85 -10.36 18.73
C SER A 174 -7.86 -11.44 19.15
N LYS A 175 -7.54 -12.71 19.03
CA LYS A 175 -8.46 -13.81 19.40
C LYS A 175 -8.95 -13.77 20.85
N ASN A 176 -8.21 -13.12 21.75
CA ASN A 176 -8.48 -13.09 23.20
C ASN A 176 -8.80 -11.69 23.73
N ILE A 177 -9.09 -10.70 22.87
CA ILE A 177 -9.48 -9.35 23.28
C ILE A 177 -10.81 -8.94 22.67
N ILE A 178 -11.49 -8.01 23.34
CA ILE A 178 -12.67 -7.34 22.78
C ILE A 178 -12.16 -6.30 21.77
N ILE A 179 -12.50 -6.49 20.49
CA ILE A 179 -12.19 -5.51 19.44
C ILE A 179 -13.02 -4.25 19.72
N PRO A 180 -12.39 -3.05 19.79
CA PRO A 180 -13.12 -1.80 19.98
C PRO A 180 -14.13 -1.56 18.87
N SER A 181 -15.33 -1.08 19.23
CA SER A 181 -16.33 -0.56 18.28
C SER A 181 -16.06 0.89 17.91
N GLU A 182 -15.25 1.56 18.69
CA GLU A 182 -14.89 2.97 18.59
C GLU A 182 -13.69 3.20 17.65
N GLU A 183 -13.54 2.38 16.60
CA GLU A 183 -12.52 2.49 15.57
C GLU A 183 -13.13 2.87 14.21
N THR A 184 -12.59 3.91 13.56
CA THR A 184 -12.75 4.15 12.12
C THR A 184 -11.59 3.47 11.40
N LYS A 185 -11.89 2.48 10.52
CA LYS A 185 -10.88 1.73 9.79
C LYS A 185 -10.68 2.30 8.40
N VAL A 186 -9.43 2.46 8.00
CA VAL A 186 -9.05 2.95 6.67
C VAL A 186 -7.94 2.08 6.09
N ASP A 187 -8.07 1.75 4.80
CA ASP A 187 -7.10 0.93 4.08
C ASP A 187 -6.06 1.81 3.40
N MET A 188 -4.78 1.52 3.65
CA MET A 188 -3.66 2.18 3.00
C MET A 188 -2.97 1.23 2.03
N PHE A 189 -3.08 1.53 0.75
CA PHE A 189 -2.47 0.79 -0.34
C PHE A 189 -1.06 1.29 -0.66
N PRO A 190 -0.25 0.55 -1.45
CA PRO A 190 0.92 1.12 -2.12
C PRO A 190 0.56 2.42 -2.84
N MET A 191 1.52 3.30 -3.08
CA MET A 191 1.29 4.55 -3.81
C MET A 191 0.62 4.25 -5.15
N ASP A 192 -0.50 4.90 -5.42
CA ASP A 192 -1.14 4.80 -6.73
C ASP A 192 -0.40 5.64 -7.79
N TYR A 193 -0.87 5.59 -9.04
CA TYR A 193 -0.19 6.30 -10.13
C TYR A 193 -0.16 7.81 -9.92
N GLU A 194 -1.18 8.41 -9.32
CA GLU A 194 -1.20 9.84 -9.00
C GLU A 194 -0.17 10.20 -7.92
N GLU A 195 -0.12 9.43 -6.83
CA GLU A 195 0.87 9.62 -5.76
C GLU A 195 2.31 9.41 -6.27
N PHE A 196 2.50 8.44 -7.18
CA PHE A 196 3.78 8.24 -7.85
C PHE A 196 4.17 9.45 -8.71
N ARG A 197 3.23 10.05 -9.46
CA ARG A 197 3.47 11.28 -10.21
C ARG A 197 3.83 12.45 -9.29
N TRP A 198 3.13 12.60 -8.18
CA TRP A 198 3.47 13.60 -7.16
C TRP A 198 4.90 13.43 -6.62
N ALA A 199 5.30 12.19 -6.36
CA ALA A 199 6.66 11.87 -5.91
C ALA A 199 7.73 12.28 -6.92
N LEU A 200 7.42 12.28 -8.21
CA LEU A 200 8.27 12.76 -9.29
C LEU A 200 8.11 14.28 -9.58
N GLY A 201 7.36 15.02 -8.75
CA GLY A 201 7.13 16.46 -8.89
C GLY A 201 6.05 16.84 -9.89
N ASP A 202 5.27 15.90 -10.41
CA ASP A 202 4.19 16.16 -11.37
C ASP A 202 2.81 16.11 -10.70
N THR A 203 2.21 17.26 -10.55
CA THR A 203 0.85 17.43 -10.01
C THR A 203 -0.20 17.78 -11.08
N ALA A 204 0.22 17.99 -12.32
CA ALA A 204 -0.64 18.49 -13.40
C ALA A 204 -1.21 17.38 -14.29
N THR A 205 -0.45 16.32 -14.53
CA THR A 205 -0.83 15.28 -15.50
C THR A 205 -2.15 14.59 -15.13
N ILE A 206 -2.35 14.17 -13.88
CA ILE A 206 -3.54 13.39 -13.49
C ILE A 206 -4.83 14.22 -13.56
N PRO A 207 -4.91 15.48 -13.09
CA PRO A 207 -6.09 16.32 -13.30
C PRO A 207 -6.44 16.51 -14.79
N LEU A 208 -5.44 16.67 -15.68
CA LEU A 208 -5.66 16.77 -17.12
C LEU A 208 -6.19 15.46 -17.71
N LEU A 209 -5.64 14.30 -17.28
CA LEU A 209 -6.11 12.99 -17.69
C LEU A 209 -7.55 12.73 -17.22
N ARG A 210 -7.91 13.12 -16.01
CA ARG A 210 -9.29 13.05 -15.51
C ARG A 210 -10.25 13.85 -16.38
N SER A 211 -9.89 15.10 -16.71
CA SER A 211 -10.70 15.93 -17.61
C SER A 211 -10.87 15.32 -19.01
N ALA A 212 -9.80 14.70 -19.54
CA ALA A 212 -9.87 14.02 -20.84
C ALA A 212 -10.74 12.77 -20.78
N PHE A 213 -10.65 11.98 -19.70
CA PHE A 213 -11.47 10.80 -19.46
C PHE A 213 -12.95 11.16 -19.35
N GLU A 214 -13.32 12.16 -18.55
CA GLU A 214 -14.69 12.63 -18.36
C GLU A 214 -15.31 13.14 -19.66
N LYS A 215 -14.52 13.88 -20.46
CA LYS A 215 -14.92 14.40 -21.76
C LYS A 215 -14.81 13.39 -22.90
N LYS A 216 -14.26 12.20 -22.64
CA LYS A 216 -14.05 11.14 -23.64
C LYS A 216 -13.22 11.60 -24.84
N ILE A 217 -12.09 12.26 -24.57
CA ILE A 217 -11.20 12.87 -25.56
C ILE A 217 -9.94 12.02 -25.74
N SER A 218 -9.59 11.74 -27.01
CA SER A 218 -8.27 11.20 -27.40
C SER A 218 -7.18 12.26 -27.21
N LEU A 219 -6.02 11.86 -26.71
CA LEU A 219 -4.90 12.75 -26.41
C LEU A 219 -3.93 12.92 -27.60
N GLY A 220 -4.08 12.10 -28.62
CA GLY A 220 -3.19 12.02 -29.79
C GLY A 220 -1.90 11.22 -29.51
N ASP A 221 -1.34 10.67 -30.59
CA ASP A 221 -0.24 9.69 -30.53
C ASP A 221 1.00 10.14 -29.74
N ALA A 222 1.40 11.40 -29.88
CA ALA A 222 2.62 11.91 -29.23
C ALA A 222 2.45 11.95 -27.70
N THR A 223 1.32 12.50 -27.22
CA THR A 223 0.98 12.59 -25.79
C THR A 223 0.77 11.20 -25.22
N HIS A 224 0.01 10.34 -25.93
CA HIS A 224 -0.25 8.98 -25.52
C HIS A 224 1.06 8.17 -25.35
N ARG A 225 2.01 8.23 -26.29
CA ARG A 225 3.31 7.54 -26.18
C ARG A 225 4.11 7.98 -24.97
N LYS A 226 4.13 9.30 -24.68
CA LYS A 226 4.79 9.81 -23.46
C LYS A 226 4.14 9.26 -22.20
N LEU A 227 2.81 9.32 -22.10
CA LEU A 227 2.07 8.81 -20.94
C LEU A 227 2.24 7.31 -20.75
N MET A 228 2.25 6.52 -21.82
CA MET A 228 2.51 5.09 -21.76
C MET A 228 3.91 4.79 -21.24
N ARG A 229 4.93 5.56 -21.65
CA ARG A 229 6.29 5.40 -21.11
C ARG A 229 6.33 5.71 -19.61
N ASP A 230 5.74 6.81 -19.19
CA ASP A 230 5.68 7.22 -17.79
C ASP A 230 4.89 6.21 -16.94
N PHE A 231 3.83 5.66 -17.50
CA PHE A 231 3.03 4.62 -16.82
C PHE A 231 3.79 3.29 -16.70
N ARG A 232 4.53 2.88 -17.73
CA ARG A 232 5.41 1.71 -17.65
C ARG A 232 6.49 1.88 -16.58
N LEU A 233 7.03 3.10 -16.43
CA LEU A 233 7.94 3.39 -15.32
C LEU A 233 7.29 3.10 -13.96
N TYR A 234 6.05 3.55 -13.76
CA TYR A 234 5.29 3.23 -12.54
C TYR A 234 5.08 1.72 -12.38
N MET A 235 4.72 1.00 -13.42
CA MET A 235 4.58 -0.46 -13.37
C MET A 235 5.86 -1.16 -12.92
N LEU A 236 7.03 -0.66 -13.33
CA LEU A 236 8.35 -1.25 -13.04
C LEU A 236 8.86 -0.90 -11.64
N VAL A 237 8.73 0.36 -11.23
CA VAL A 237 9.15 0.82 -9.90
C VAL A 237 8.18 0.33 -8.85
N GLY A 238 6.88 0.38 -9.14
CA GLY A 238 5.80 0.10 -8.21
C GLY A 238 5.42 1.30 -7.35
N GLY A 239 4.49 1.07 -6.43
CA GLY A 239 4.00 2.05 -5.47
C GLY A 239 4.55 1.89 -4.06
N MET A 240 5.51 0.98 -3.83
CA MET A 240 6.12 0.84 -2.51
C MET A 240 7.05 2.02 -2.22
N PRO A 241 6.80 2.82 -1.14
CA PRO A 241 7.57 4.05 -0.88
C PRO A 241 9.09 3.85 -0.87
N GLN A 242 9.57 2.72 -0.36
CA GLN A 242 11.00 2.40 -0.35
C GLN A 242 11.56 2.22 -1.76
N ALA A 243 10.82 1.58 -2.67
CA ALA A 243 11.23 1.40 -4.06
C ALA A 243 11.18 2.74 -4.83
N VAL A 244 10.14 3.56 -4.60
CA VAL A 244 10.02 4.90 -5.19
C VAL A 244 11.16 5.81 -4.71
N ALA A 245 11.50 5.78 -3.41
CA ALA A 245 12.64 6.53 -2.87
C ALA A 245 13.97 6.07 -3.47
N ALA A 246 14.18 4.76 -3.63
CA ALA A 246 15.37 4.21 -4.28
C ALA A 246 15.50 4.72 -5.72
N TYR A 247 14.40 4.74 -6.49
CA TYR A 247 14.39 5.28 -7.84
C TYR A 247 14.74 6.77 -7.88
N ILE A 248 14.10 7.59 -7.04
CA ILE A 248 14.32 9.04 -7.02
C ILE A 248 15.77 9.37 -6.62
N LYS A 249 16.34 8.66 -5.62
CA LYS A 249 17.71 8.90 -5.14
C LYS A 249 18.77 8.49 -6.16
N THR A 250 18.55 7.41 -6.89
CA THR A 250 19.62 6.77 -7.67
C THR A 250 19.39 6.76 -9.18
N ASN A 251 18.15 6.92 -9.64
CA ASN A 251 17.72 6.67 -11.01
C ASN A 251 18.24 5.32 -11.57
N ASN A 252 18.32 4.30 -10.70
CA ASN A 252 18.91 3.00 -10.99
C ASN A 252 17.93 1.87 -10.63
N PHE A 253 17.58 1.04 -11.60
CA PHE A 253 16.65 -0.07 -11.40
C PHE A 253 17.23 -1.20 -10.54
N THR A 254 18.54 -1.39 -10.49
CA THR A 254 19.16 -2.35 -9.55
C THR A 254 18.87 -1.98 -8.10
N ALA A 255 19.00 -0.69 -7.75
CA ALA A 255 18.66 -0.22 -6.40
C ALA A 255 17.17 -0.36 -6.08
N VAL A 256 16.30 -0.16 -7.08
CA VAL A 256 14.85 -0.38 -6.97
C VAL A 256 14.55 -1.86 -6.75
N ASP A 257 15.19 -2.75 -7.50
CA ASP A 257 15.00 -4.21 -7.39
C ASP A 257 15.44 -4.73 -6.01
N LEU A 258 16.58 -4.28 -5.50
CA LEU A 258 17.03 -4.61 -4.13
C LEU A 258 16.01 -4.20 -3.09
N ALA A 259 15.51 -2.95 -3.14
CA ALA A 259 14.48 -2.47 -2.21
C ALA A 259 13.19 -3.32 -2.28
N LYS A 260 12.79 -3.79 -3.47
CA LYS A 260 11.62 -4.66 -3.65
C LYS A 260 11.86 -6.08 -3.14
N ARG A 261 13.06 -6.62 -3.31
CA ARG A 261 13.45 -7.93 -2.76
C ARG A 261 13.41 -7.93 -1.23
N ASP A 262 13.90 -6.85 -0.60
CA ASP A 262 13.80 -6.69 0.85
C ASP A 262 12.33 -6.71 1.32
N ILE A 263 11.43 -6.05 0.58
CA ILE A 263 10.00 -6.04 0.90
C ILE A 263 9.38 -7.43 0.72
N ILE A 264 9.70 -8.13 -0.36
CA ILE A 264 9.23 -9.51 -0.62
C ILE A 264 9.69 -10.45 0.49
N ALA A 265 10.96 -10.36 0.93
CA ALA A 265 11.49 -11.16 2.04
C ALA A 265 10.70 -10.94 3.33
N LEU A 266 10.32 -9.67 3.64
CA LEU A 266 9.47 -9.36 4.79
C LEU A 266 8.06 -9.93 4.65
N TYR A 267 7.50 -9.98 3.44
CA TYR A 267 6.19 -10.60 3.19
C TYR A 267 6.27 -12.11 3.38
N GLU A 268 7.35 -12.76 2.92
CA GLU A 268 7.58 -14.18 3.12
C GLU A 268 7.67 -14.56 4.62
N GLU A 269 8.31 -13.71 5.44
CA GLU A 269 8.31 -13.87 6.90
C GLU A 269 6.89 -13.74 7.50
N ASP A 270 6.11 -12.80 6.99
CA ASP A 270 4.73 -12.59 7.45
C ASP A 270 3.80 -13.75 7.02
N PHE A 271 4.03 -14.34 5.85
CA PHE A 271 3.31 -15.55 5.42
C PHE A 271 3.57 -16.75 6.32
N GLY A 272 4.77 -16.89 6.90
CA GLY A 272 5.06 -17.88 7.93
C GLY A 272 4.21 -17.73 9.19
N LYS A 273 3.67 -16.53 9.47
CA LYS A 273 2.71 -16.29 10.57
C LYS A 273 1.27 -16.66 10.21
N ILE A 274 0.93 -16.65 8.91
CA ILE A 274 -0.36 -17.11 8.38
C ILE A 274 -0.41 -18.64 8.40
N ASP A 275 0.65 -19.25 7.89
CA ASP A 275 0.73 -20.69 7.67
C ASP A 275 2.18 -21.18 7.76
N ASP A 276 2.50 -21.89 8.85
CA ASP A 276 3.84 -22.44 9.15
C ASP A 276 4.24 -23.58 8.21
N SER A 277 3.29 -24.15 7.46
CA SER A 277 3.60 -25.16 6.44
C SER A 277 4.20 -24.60 5.13
N GLY A 278 4.25 -23.26 5.00
CA GLY A 278 4.81 -22.57 3.85
C GLY A 278 3.90 -22.50 2.62
N ARG A 279 2.62 -22.91 2.72
CA ARG A 279 1.67 -22.86 1.60
C ARG A 279 1.37 -21.43 1.15
N ALA A 280 1.20 -20.48 2.10
CA ALA A 280 0.97 -19.08 1.78
C ALA A 280 2.11 -18.50 0.94
N LYS A 281 3.36 -18.78 1.31
CA LYS A 281 4.53 -18.36 0.53
C LYS A 281 4.55 -19.00 -0.86
N ALA A 282 4.33 -20.31 -0.95
CA ALA A 282 4.31 -21.03 -2.24
C ALA A 282 3.22 -20.47 -3.18
N MET A 283 2.05 -20.14 -2.64
CA MET A 283 0.98 -19.50 -3.40
C MET A 283 1.35 -18.09 -3.88
N TYR A 284 2.00 -17.29 -3.05
CA TYR A 284 2.46 -15.95 -3.44
C TYR A 284 3.53 -16.01 -4.53
N ASP A 285 4.53 -16.86 -4.36
CA ASP A 285 5.63 -17.05 -5.33
C ASP A 285 5.12 -17.54 -6.69
N ALA A 286 4.04 -18.30 -6.72
CA ALA A 286 3.47 -18.84 -7.96
C ALA A 286 2.61 -17.81 -8.74
N ILE A 287 2.26 -16.63 -8.18
CA ILE A 287 1.37 -15.67 -8.84
C ILE A 287 1.80 -15.33 -10.27
N PRO A 288 3.07 -14.96 -10.56
CA PRO A 288 3.46 -14.64 -11.94
C PRO A 288 3.30 -15.80 -12.91
N ALA A 289 3.68 -17.00 -12.48
CA ALA A 289 3.56 -18.21 -13.31
C ALA A 289 2.09 -18.60 -13.56
N GLN A 290 1.20 -18.36 -12.60
CA GLN A 290 -0.24 -18.62 -12.75
C GLN A 290 -0.87 -17.65 -13.76
N LEU A 291 -0.61 -16.35 -13.64
CA LEU A 291 -1.15 -15.34 -14.55
C LEU A 291 -0.58 -15.48 -15.97
N SER A 292 0.70 -15.88 -16.13
CA SER A 292 1.32 -16.07 -17.45
C SER A 292 0.70 -17.21 -18.25
N ARG A 293 0.06 -18.19 -17.59
CA ARG A 293 -0.57 -19.35 -18.24
C ARG A 293 -1.96 -19.08 -18.80
N ASN A 294 -2.51 -17.87 -18.60
CA ASN A 294 -3.87 -17.48 -19.02
C ASN A 294 -4.95 -18.51 -18.60
N THR A 295 -4.86 -19.01 -17.37
CA THR A 295 -5.87 -19.89 -16.80
C THR A 295 -7.03 -19.06 -16.24
N SER A 296 -8.27 -19.57 -16.37
CA SER A 296 -9.48 -18.87 -15.91
C SER A 296 -9.60 -18.74 -14.36
N ARG A 297 -8.68 -19.37 -13.62
CA ARG A 297 -8.60 -19.31 -12.16
C ARG A 297 -7.21 -19.68 -11.68
N TYR A 298 -6.89 -19.33 -10.45
CA TYR A 298 -5.70 -19.80 -9.77
C TYR A 298 -5.74 -21.32 -9.55
N GLN A 299 -4.72 -22.02 -10.00
CA GLN A 299 -4.61 -23.49 -9.91
C GLN A 299 -3.77 -23.86 -8.69
N VAL A 300 -4.40 -24.13 -7.56
CA VAL A 300 -3.73 -24.43 -6.29
C VAL A 300 -2.73 -25.58 -6.41
N GLY A 301 -3.13 -26.68 -7.08
CA GLY A 301 -2.25 -27.84 -7.32
C GLY A 301 -0.99 -27.56 -8.16
N ASN A 302 -0.95 -26.43 -8.90
CA ASN A 302 0.27 -26.01 -9.60
C ASN A 302 1.26 -25.26 -8.68
N ALA A 303 0.77 -24.65 -7.61
CA ALA A 303 1.60 -23.97 -6.61
C ALA A 303 2.01 -24.94 -5.48
N ILE A 304 1.09 -25.82 -5.09
CA ILE A 304 1.26 -26.78 -4.01
C ILE A 304 0.77 -28.15 -4.53
N PRO A 305 1.69 -29.09 -4.88
CA PRO A 305 1.30 -30.41 -5.38
C PRO A 305 0.32 -31.12 -4.44
N GLU A 306 -0.69 -31.79 -5.02
CA GLU A 306 -1.73 -32.55 -4.32
C GLU A 306 -2.68 -31.73 -3.41
N GLU A 307 -2.53 -30.39 -3.34
CA GLU A 307 -3.39 -29.55 -2.51
C GLU A 307 -4.67 -29.15 -3.27
N LYS A 308 -5.77 -29.00 -2.50
CA LYS A 308 -7.09 -28.59 -3.01
C LYS A 308 -7.49 -27.20 -2.46
N VAL A 309 -8.36 -26.51 -3.19
CA VAL A 309 -8.81 -25.15 -2.84
C VAL A 309 -9.48 -25.09 -1.47
N ASP A 310 -10.32 -26.05 -1.14
CA ASP A 310 -11.05 -26.12 0.13
C ASP A 310 -10.13 -26.09 1.37
N ARG A 311 -8.91 -26.63 1.25
CA ARG A 311 -7.92 -26.65 2.32
C ARG A 311 -7.12 -25.36 2.48
N VAL A 312 -7.07 -24.54 1.44
CA VAL A 312 -6.28 -23.29 1.44
C VAL A 312 -7.15 -22.03 1.44
N ILE A 313 -8.47 -22.14 1.44
CA ILE A 313 -9.38 -21.01 1.34
C ILE A 313 -9.20 -20.00 2.49
N ASN A 314 -8.90 -20.47 3.70
CA ASN A 314 -8.60 -19.60 4.84
C ASN A 314 -7.25 -18.87 4.65
N ILE A 315 -6.26 -19.55 4.08
CA ILE A 315 -4.96 -18.94 3.73
C ILE A 315 -5.15 -17.86 2.69
N VAL A 316 -5.95 -18.10 1.64
CA VAL A 316 -6.29 -17.10 0.61
C VAL A 316 -6.93 -15.86 1.25
N LYS A 317 -7.87 -16.08 2.18
CA LYS A 317 -8.52 -14.99 2.90
C LYS A 317 -7.54 -14.20 3.77
N ASP A 318 -6.66 -14.89 4.50
CA ASP A 318 -5.66 -14.23 5.33
C ASP A 318 -4.63 -13.46 4.48
N MET A 319 -4.28 -13.96 3.29
CA MET A 319 -3.44 -13.26 2.31
C MET A 319 -4.15 -12.01 1.73
N GLU A 320 -5.46 -12.08 1.44
CA GLU A 320 -6.27 -10.92 1.05
C GLU A 320 -6.32 -9.87 2.18
N ASP A 321 -6.64 -10.32 3.39
CA ASP A 321 -6.69 -9.48 4.59
C ASP A 321 -5.34 -8.83 4.93
N SER A 322 -4.23 -9.47 4.55
CA SER A 322 -2.88 -8.90 4.70
C SER A 322 -2.62 -7.69 3.81
N MET A 323 -3.45 -7.51 2.79
CA MET A 323 -3.28 -6.52 1.73
C MET A 323 -1.96 -6.67 0.94
N THR A 324 -1.31 -7.83 1.01
CA THR A 324 -0.15 -8.18 0.18
C THR A 324 -0.56 -8.74 -1.18
N THR A 325 -1.80 -9.23 -1.25
CA THR A 325 -2.42 -9.75 -2.47
C THR A 325 -3.77 -9.10 -2.72
N ASN A 326 -4.16 -9.03 -4.00
CA ASN A 326 -5.50 -8.68 -4.44
C ASN A 326 -6.16 -9.95 -5.00
N ILE A 327 -7.34 -10.28 -4.53
CA ILE A 327 -8.08 -11.46 -4.96
C ILE A 327 -9.28 -11.03 -5.79
N ALA A 328 -9.39 -11.53 -7.02
CA ALA A 328 -10.59 -11.44 -7.81
C ALA A 328 -11.37 -12.74 -7.71
N PHE A 329 -12.59 -12.68 -7.18
CA PHE A 329 -13.45 -13.84 -7.05
C PHE A 329 -14.38 -13.99 -8.25
N HIS A 330 -14.67 -15.22 -8.63
CA HIS A 330 -15.70 -15.49 -9.62
C HIS A 330 -17.08 -15.12 -9.07
N SER A 331 -17.89 -14.45 -9.89
CA SER A 331 -19.32 -14.26 -9.62
C SER A 331 -20.11 -15.22 -10.48
N ASP A 332 -20.86 -16.13 -9.88
CA ASP A 332 -21.62 -17.17 -10.60
C ASP A 332 -22.82 -16.58 -11.37
N ASP A 333 -23.43 -15.50 -10.86
CA ASP A 333 -24.47 -14.73 -11.54
C ASP A 333 -24.20 -13.22 -11.42
N PRO A 334 -23.46 -12.63 -12.38
CA PRO A 334 -23.08 -11.22 -12.32
C PRO A 334 -24.27 -10.28 -12.27
N ASN A 335 -24.42 -9.55 -11.16
CA ASN A 335 -25.42 -8.51 -10.95
C ASN A 335 -24.87 -7.45 -9.99
N VAL A 336 -25.60 -6.38 -9.70
CA VAL A 336 -25.18 -5.28 -8.81
C VAL A 336 -24.64 -5.77 -7.47
N GLY A 337 -25.20 -6.81 -6.89
CA GLY A 337 -24.73 -7.46 -5.68
C GLY A 337 -23.70 -8.56 -5.96
N LEU A 338 -22.58 -8.29 -6.64
CA LEU A 338 -21.56 -9.29 -7.01
C LEU A 338 -21.10 -10.18 -5.85
N ALA A 339 -21.06 -9.64 -4.63
CA ALA A 339 -20.70 -10.39 -3.44
C ALA A 339 -21.73 -11.48 -3.05
N LEU A 340 -23.00 -11.34 -3.48
CA LEU A 340 -24.07 -12.31 -3.20
C LEU A 340 -23.88 -13.62 -3.97
N THR A 341 -23.21 -13.55 -5.12
CA THR A 341 -22.96 -14.70 -6.01
C THR A 341 -21.47 -15.01 -6.11
N LYS A 342 -20.68 -14.55 -5.12
CA LYS A 342 -19.26 -14.82 -4.99
C LYS A 342 -19.03 -16.32 -4.81
N ASN A 343 -18.19 -16.88 -5.67
CA ASN A 343 -17.72 -18.26 -5.53
C ASN A 343 -16.31 -18.25 -4.90
N PRO A 344 -16.14 -18.66 -3.64
CA PRO A 344 -14.86 -18.60 -2.95
C PRO A 344 -13.83 -19.61 -3.45
N GLU A 345 -14.27 -20.69 -4.15
CA GLU A 345 -13.37 -21.72 -4.69
C GLU A 345 -12.76 -21.32 -6.04
N TYR A 346 -13.35 -20.33 -6.70
CA TYR A 346 -12.92 -19.84 -8.00
C TYR A 346 -12.41 -18.40 -7.84
N PHE A 347 -11.09 -18.25 -7.89
CA PHE A 347 -10.45 -16.95 -7.73
C PHE A 347 -9.21 -16.81 -8.62
N LYS A 348 -8.84 -15.57 -8.91
CA LYS A 348 -7.54 -15.17 -9.43
C LYS A 348 -6.80 -14.40 -8.32
N MET A 349 -5.49 -14.52 -8.30
CA MET A 349 -4.64 -13.87 -7.31
C MET A 349 -3.62 -12.98 -8.01
N TYR A 350 -3.52 -11.74 -7.52
CA TYR A 350 -2.60 -10.71 -7.99
C TYR A 350 -1.76 -10.21 -6.81
N THR A 351 -0.55 -9.71 -7.08
CA THR A 351 0.18 -8.98 -6.04
C THR A 351 -0.46 -7.60 -5.82
N SER A 352 -0.38 -7.08 -4.62
CA SER A 352 -0.91 -5.74 -4.31
C SER A 352 -0.11 -4.60 -4.95
N ASP A 353 1.11 -4.88 -5.41
CA ASP A 353 2.00 -3.93 -6.10
C ASP A 353 2.65 -4.57 -7.32
N THR A 354 2.49 -3.91 -8.48
CA THR A 354 3.00 -4.44 -9.76
C THR A 354 4.52 -4.36 -9.86
N GLY A 355 5.17 -3.42 -9.16
CA GLY A 355 6.62 -3.41 -9.06
C GLY A 355 7.15 -4.65 -8.34
N LEU A 356 6.51 -5.08 -7.25
CA LEU A 356 6.83 -6.34 -6.57
C LEU A 356 6.55 -7.54 -7.47
N PHE A 357 5.45 -7.50 -8.24
CA PHE A 357 5.13 -8.54 -9.23
C PHE A 357 6.26 -8.74 -10.24
N VAL A 358 6.81 -7.65 -10.79
CA VAL A 358 7.92 -7.71 -11.75
C VAL A 358 9.16 -8.34 -11.12
N THR A 359 9.53 -7.94 -9.90
CA THR A 359 10.68 -8.55 -9.19
C THR A 359 10.42 -10.04 -8.89
N LEU A 360 9.21 -10.40 -8.49
CA LEU A 360 8.82 -11.78 -8.22
C LEU A 360 8.89 -12.65 -9.48
N ALA A 361 8.50 -12.10 -10.65
CA ALA A 361 8.56 -12.80 -11.94
C ALA A 361 10.00 -13.13 -12.39
N PHE A 362 11.00 -12.39 -11.89
CA PHE A 362 12.42 -12.59 -12.19
C PHE A 362 13.23 -13.03 -10.94
N LYS A 363 12.56 -13.68 -9.98
CA LYS A 363 13.15 -14.08 -8.69
C LYS A 363 14.32 -15.06 -8.82
N ASP A 364 14.38 -15.83 -9.89
CA ASP A 364 15.43 -16.85 -10.15
C ASP A 364 16.83 -16.23 -10.33
N SER A 365 16.92 -14.93 -10.60
CA SER A 365 18.17 -14.18 -10.68
C SER A 365 18.41 -13.44 -9.37
N ASP A 366 19.67 -13.37 -8.90
CA ASP A 366 20.03 -12.66 -7.67
C ASP A 366 19.65 -11.17 -7.73
N ILE A 367 19.75 -10.56 -8.90
CA ILE A 367 19.32 -9.19 -9.20
C ILE A 367 18.75 -9.16 -10.61
N THR A 368 17.61 -8.50 -10.78
CA THR A 368 17.06 -8.22 -12.12
C THR A 368 17.90 -7.11 -12.76
N GLU A 369 18.60 -7.44 -13.84
CA GLU A 369 19.51 -6.50 -14.50
C GLU A 369 18.78 -5.28 -15.05
N ASN A 370 19.43 -4.12 -15.04
CA ASN A 370 18.89 -2.88 -15.60
C ASN A 370 18.41 -3.04 -17.06
N ILE A 371 19.11 -3.85 -17.84
CA ILE A 371 18.75 -4.12 -19.25
C ILE A 371 17.37 -4.77 -19.39
N ILE A 372 16.95 -5.60 -18.43
CA ILE A 372 15.60 -6.21 -18.42
C ILE A 372 14.57 -5.13 -18.18
N TYR A 373 14.80 -4.25 -17.21
CA TYR A 373 13.92 -3.11 -16.94
C TYR A 373 13.82 -2.16 -18.14
N GLU A 374 14.94 -1.84 -18.78
CA GLU A 374 14.95 -1.01 -19.99
C GLU A 374 14.16 -1.62 -21.15
N LYS A 375 14.26 -2.93 -21.34
CA LYS A 375 13.47 -3.66 -22.35
C LYS A 375 11.97 -3.64 -22.02
N LEU A 376 11.59 -3.82 -20.75
CA LEU A 376 10.22 -3.71 -20.31
C LEU A 376 9.68 -2.29 -20.51
N LEU A 377 10.48 -1.26 -20.14
CA LEU A 377 10.13 0.15 -20.29
C LEU A 377 9.90 0.53 -21.76
N SER A 378 10.72 0.01 -22.66
CA SER A 378 10.63 0.27 -24.10
C SER A 378 9.66 -0.62 -24.86
N ASP A 379 8.98 -1.58 -24.20
CA ASP A 379 8.09 -2.57 -24.80
C ASP A 379 8.79 -3.47 -25.83
N LYS A 380 10.09 -3.68 -25.67
CA LYS A 380 10.94 -4.49 -26.58
C LYS A 380 11.22 -5.90 -26.07
N LEU A 381 10.74 -6.23 -24.89
CA LEU A 381 10.83 -7.61 -24.42
C LEU A 381 9.88 -8.48 -25.26
N SER A 382 10.40 -9.58 -25.81
CA SER A 382 9.61 -10.54 -26.62
C SER A 382 8.56 -11.31 -25.81
N THR A 383 8.52 -11.10 -24.51
CA THR A 383 7.58 -11.74 -23.59
C THR A 383 6.20 -11.07 -23.70
N ASN A 384 5.15 -11.85 -23.78
CA ASN A 384 3.79 -11.32 -23.67
C ASN A 384 3.56 -10.73 -22.28
N LEU A 385 3.47 -9.40 -22.18
CA LEU A 385 3.29 -8.66 -20.92
C LEU A 385 1.81 -8.53 -20.50
N GLY A 386 0.89 -9.26 -21.15
CA GLY A 386 -0.54 -9.17 -20.82
C GLY A 386 -0.83 -9.35 -19.35
N TYR A 387 -0.20 -10.33 -18.72
CA TYR A 387 -0.37 -10.64 -17.30
C TYR A 387 0.15 -9.53 -16.35
N VAL A 388 1.18 -8.75 -16.76
CA VAL A 388 1.66 -7.60 -15.97
C VAL A 388 0.62 -6.47 -15.98
N TYR A 389 0.01 -6.23 -17.15
CA TYR A 389 -1.08 -5.26 -17.27
C TYR A 389 -2.32 -5.69 -16.49
N GLU A 390 -2.66 -6.97 -16.50
CA GLU A 390 -3.78 -7.51 -15.73
C GLU A 390 -3.57 -7.30 -14.21
N ASN A 391 -2.35 -7.59 -13.70
CA ASN A 391 -1.98 -7.30 -12.31
C ASN A 391 -2.07 -5.81 -11.99
N MET A 392 -1.59 -4.93 -12.90
CA MET A 392 -1.65 -3.48 -12.69
C MET A 392 -3.10 -2.99 -12.64
N ILE A 393 -3.98 -3.50 -13.48
CA ILE A 393 -5.41 -3.12 -13.48
C ILE A 393 -6.08 -3.59 -12.18
N ALA A 394 -5.79 -4.81 -11.72
CA ALA A 394 -6.25 -5.31 -10.42
C ALA A 394 -5.82 -4.36 -9.28
N GLN A 395 -4.55 -3.96 -9.25
CA GLN A 395 -4.01 -3.00 -8.29
C GLN A 395 -4.74 -1.66 -8.36
N MET A 396 -4.93 -1.08 -9.55
CA MET A 396 -5.58 0.21 -9.74
C MET A 396 -7.06 0.18 -9.31
N LEU A 397 -7.82 -0.84 -9.71
CA LEU A 397 -9.20 -1.01 -9.29
C LEU A 397 -9.33 -1.19 -7.77
N ARG A 398 -8.41 -1.96 -7.15
CA ARG A 398 -8.41 -2.15 -5.70
C ARG A 398 -8.09 -0.86 -4.95
N ALA A 399 -7.14 -0.07 -5.45
CA ALA A 399 -6.77 1.23 -4.87
C ALA A 399 -7.92 2.27 -4.89
N THR A 400 -8.92 2.11 -5.79
CA THR A 400 -10.16 2.91 -5.78
C THR A 400 -11.24 2.39 -4.83
N GLY A 401 -10.91 1.39 -4.00
CA GLY A 401 -11.83 0.78 -3.02
C GLY A 401 -12.75 -0.30 -3.59
N LYS A 402 -12.58 -0.72 -4.85
CA LYS A 402 -13.41 -1.76 -5.47
C LYS A 402 -12.98 -3.15 -5.03
N ASN A 403 -13.94 -4.02 -4.75
CA ASN A 403 -13.71 -5.46 -4.69
C ASN A 403 -13.63 -6.01 -6.12
N LEU A 404 -12.70 -6.95 -6.32
CA LEU A 404 -12.45 -7.49 -7.64
C LEU A 404 -13.31 -8.73 -7.87
N PHE A 405 -14.00 -8.75 -9.01
CA PHE A 405 -14.78 -9.88 -9.49
C PHE A 405 -14.51 -10.14 -10.95
N TYR A 406 -14.61 -11.40 -11.38
CA TYR A 406 -14.54 -11.83 -12.76
C TYR A 406 -15.66 -12.83 -13.09
N HIS A 407 -15.83 -13.17 -14.35
CA HIS A 407 -16.82 -14.18 -14.77
C HIS A 407 -16.35 -14.97 -15.97
N THR A 408 -16.80 -16.23 -16.07
CA THR A 408 -16.53 -17.10 -17.20
C THR A 408 -17.83 -17.67 -17.76
N ILE A 409 -17.93 -17.73 -19.09
CA ILE A 409 -19.05 -18.34 -19.81
C ILE A 409 -18.50 -19.52 -20.59
N PRO A 410 -18.97 -20.77 -20.39
CA PRO A 410 -18.50 -21.92 -21.15
C PRO A 410 -18.87 -21.79 -22.64
N TYR A 411 -17.97 -22.22 -23.51
CA TYR A 411 -18.28 -22.40 -24.91
C TYR A 411 -19.32 -23.53 -25.07
N ALA A 412 -19.98 -23.59 -26.22
CA ALA A 412 -20.97 -24.63 -26.52
C ALA A 412 -20.40 -26.04 -26.41
N ASP A 413 -19.11 -26.23 -26.69
CA ASP A 413 -18.39 -27.52 -26.57
C ASP A 413 -17.94 -27.88 -25.16
N GLY A 414 -18.12 -26.93 -24.18
CA GLY A 414 -17.74 -27.08 -22.78
C GLY A 414 -16.20 -27.16 -22.53
N LYS A 415 -15.35 -27.06 -23.58
CA LYS A 415 -13.91 -27.21 -23.44
C LYS A 415 -13.16 -25.92 -23.19
N LYS A 416 -13.75 -24.80 -23.54
CA LYS A 416 -13.18 -23.45 -23.38
C LYS A 416 -14.18 -22.51 -22.73
N TYR A 417 -13.69 -21.37 -22.29
CA TYR A 417 -14.52 -20.34 -21.68
C TYR A 417 -14.26 -18.98 -22.34
N TYR A 418 -15.30 -18.20 -22.49
CA TYR A 418 -15.20 -16.74 -22.60
C TYR A 418 -14.97 -16.19 -21.20
N GLU A 419 -13.98 -15.35 -21.03
CA GLU A 419 -13.63 -14.79 -19.74
C GLU A 419 -13.72 -13.27 -19.79
N ILE A 420 -14.32 -12.67 -18.77
CA ILE A 420 -14.29 -11.25 -18.48
C ILE A 420 -13.32 -11.03 -17.33
N ASP A 421 -12.24 -10.30 -17.57
CA ASP A 421 -11.14 -10.15 -16.63
C ASP A 421 -11.56 -9.49 -15.33
N PHE A 422 -12.42 -8.42 -15.41
CA PHE A 422 -12.99 -7.78 -14.23
C PHE A 422 -14.44 -7.35 -14.48
N ILE A 423 -15.22 -7.30 -13.39
CA ILE A 423 -16.57 -6.74 -13.39
C ILE A 423 -16.59 -5.70 -12.26
N ILE A 424 -17.03 -4.49 -12.60
CA ILE A 424 -17.22 -3.41 -11.64
C ILE A 424 -18.70 -3.05 -11.53
N THR A 425 -19.09 -2.59 -10.34
CA THR A 425 -20.44 -2.05 -10.12
C THR A 425 -20.44 -0.55 -10.36
N GLU A 426 -21.33 -0.07 -11.19
CA GLU A 426 -21.54 1.35 -11.48
C GLU A 426 -23.00 1.70 -11.26
N LYS A 427 -23.28 2.58 -10.29
CA LYS A 427 -24.64 2.94 -9.87
C LYS A 427 -25.45 1.67 -9.53
N HIS A 428 -26.45 1.35 -10.36
CA HIS A 428 -27.38 0.21 -10.17
C HIS A 428 -27.21 -0.91 -11.21
N LYS A 429 -26.09 -0.92 -11.93
CA LYS A 429 -25.75 -1.92 -12.95
C LYS A 429 -24.27 -2.34 -12.84
N ILE A 430 -23.89 -3.33 -13.63
CA ILE A 430 -22.51 -3.79 -13.75
C ILE A 430 -21.89 -3.31 -15.03
N SER A 431 -20.57 -3.21 -15.05
CA SER A 431 -19.78 -2.92 -16.26
C SER A 431 -18.65 -3.92 -16.38
N PRO A 432 -18.66 -4.75 -17.43
CA PRO A 432 -17.55 -5.66 -17.73
C PRO A 432 -16.34 -4.89 -18.22
N VAL A 433 -15.16 -5.36 -17.82
CA VAL A 433 -13.85 -4.81 -18.15
C VAL A 433 -12.97 -5.94 -18.73
N GLU A 434 -12.63 -5.81 -19.99
CA GLU A 434 -11.72 -6.70 -20.72
C GLU A 434 -10.33 -6.05 -20.82
N VAL A 435 -9.26 -6.80 -20.58
CA VAL A 435 -7.88 -6.30 -20.64
C VAL A 435 -7.19 -6.80 -21.89
N LYS A 436 -6.65 -5.91 -22.71
CA LYS A 436 -5.96 -6.23 -23.96
C LYS A 436 -4.61 -5.54 -24.11
N SER A 437 -3.51 -6.23 -23.88
CA SER A 437 -2.17 -5.74 -24.21
C SER A 437 -1.90 -5.73 -25.72
N SER A 438 -2.54 -6.67 -26.46
CA SER A 438 -2.48 -6.81 -27.92
C SER A 438 -3.80 -7.39 -28.44
N GLY A 439 -3.98 -7.48 -29.77
CA GLY A 439 -5.15 -8.14 -30.35
C GLY A 439 -6.50 -7.50 -30.03
N TYR A 440 -6.53 -6.23 -29.68
CA TYR A 440 -7.70 -5.50 -29.18
C TYR A 440 -8.86 -5.32 -30.20
N LYS A 441 -8.69 -5.73 -31.44
CA LYS A 441 -9.75 -5.72 -32.48
C LYS A 441 -10.81 -6.81 -32.25
N SER A 442 -10.51 -7.83 -31.46
CA SER A 442 -11.43 -8.92 -31.13
C SER A 442 -11.65 -8.98 -29.62
N HIS A 443 -12.90 -8.84 -29.22
CA HIS A 443 -13.36 -8.91 -27.82
C HIS A 443 -14.58 -9.80 -27.67
N LYS A 444 -14.47 -11.03 -28.24
CA LYS A 444 -15.58 -12.00 -28.25
C LYS A 444 -16.14 -12.31 -26.85
N SER A 445 -15.26 -12.37 -25.83
CA SER A 445 -15.70 -12.58 -24.45
C SER A 445 -16.64 -11.47 -23.96
N LEU A 446 -16.28 -10.21 -24.26
CA LEU A 446 -17.08 -9.05 -23.91
C LEU A 446 -18.43 -9.07 -24.67
N ASP A 447 -18.41 -9.44 -25.94
CA ASP A 447 -19.63 -9.51 -26.77
C ASP A 447 -20.61 -10.57 -26.25
N GLU A 448 -20.11 -11.78 -25.97
CA GLU A 448 -20.92 -12.87 -25.41
C GLU A 448 -21.48 -12.52 -24.02
N PHE A 449 -20.65 -11.93 -23.16
CA PHE A 449 -21.09 -11.47 -21.84
C PHE A 449 -22.19 -10.42 -21.96
N CYS A 450 -22.02 -9.42 -22.83
CA CYS A 450 -22.98 -8.34 -23.02
C CYS A 450 -24.26 -8.82 -23.69
N THR A 451 -24.21 -9.87 -24.49
CA THR A 451 -25.39 -10.50 -25.07
C THR A 451 -26.18 -11.25 -23.99
N LYS A 452 -25.49 -12.04 -23.16
CA LYS A 452 -26.12 -12.86 -22.10
C LYS A 452 -26.73 -12.02 -20.98
N PHE A 453 -26.10 -10.90 -20.60
CA PHE A 453 -26.48 -10.06 -19.47
C PHE A 453 -26.90 -8.62 -19.89
N SER A 454 -27.47 -8.45 -21.08
CA SER A 454 -27.71 -7.16 -21.74
C SER A 454 -28.44 -6.14 -20.90
N ASP A 455 -29.43 -6.56 -20.13
CA ASP A 455 -30.28 -5.73 -19.26
C ASP A 455 -29.56 -5.26 -17.98
N ARG A 456 -28.47 -5.91 -17.60
CA ARG A 456 -27.66 -5.62 -16.40
C ARG A 456 -26.47 -4.69 -16.66
N ILE A 457 -26.14 -4.40 -17.94
CA ILE A 457 -24.93 -3.66 -18.33
C ILE A 457 -25.16 -2.14 -18.27
N MET A 458 -24.20 -1.44 -17.63
CA MET A 458 -24.15 0.03 -17.66
C MET A 458 -23.23 0.53 -18.78
N ASN A 459 -21.96 0.16 -18.72
CA ASN A 459 -20.93 0.48 -19.69
C ASN A 459 -20.16 -0.77 -20.10
N LYS A 460 -19.39 -0.68 -21.19
CA LYS A 460 -18.55 -1.74 -21.70
C LYS A 460 -17.13 -1.19 -21.86
N TYR A 461 -16.16 -1.79 -21.20
CA TYR A 461 -14.79 -1.29 -21.19
C TYR A 461 -13.81 -2.31 -21.78
N VAL A 462 -12.95 -1.81 -22.67
CA VAL A 462 -11.73 -2.50 -23.07
C VAL A 462 -10.56 -1.64 -22.63
N ILE A 463 -9.77 -2.13 -21.67
CA ILE A 463 -8.54 -1.46 -21.24
C ILE A 463 -7.40 -1.98 -22.10
N TYR A 464 -6.64 -1.04 -22.71
CA TYR A 464 -5.65 -1.41 -23.69
C TYR A 464 -4.46 -0.44 -23.75
N THR A 465 -3.49 -0.72 -24.60
CA THR A 465 -2.23 0.03 -24.70
C THR A 465 -2.24 1.13 -25.78
N LYS A 466 -3.42 1.53 -26.26
CA LYS A 466 -3.58 2.60 -27.24
C LYS A 466 -4.36 3.77 -26.64
N ASP A 467 -4.45 4.89 -27.39
CA ASP A 467 -5.16 6.08 -26.95
C ASP A 467 -6.69 5.85 -26.90
N TYR A 468 -7.39 6.69 -26.12
CA TYR A 468 -8.83 6.58 -25.95
C TYR A 468 -9.57 6.59 -27.29
N LYS A 469 -10.51 5.69 -27.43
CA LYS A 469 -11.53 5.72 -28.51
C LYS A 469 -12.85 5.15 -28.00
N ARG A 470 -13.93 5.49 -28.67
CA ARG A 470 -15.25 4.87 -28.49
C ARG A 470 -15.73 4.30 -29.82
N GLU A 471 -16.12 3.04 -29.82
CA GLU A 471 -16.55 2.32 -31.01
C GLU A 471 -17.63 1.31 -30.64
N ASN A 472 -18.75 1.27 -31.39
CA ASN A 472 -19.88 0.31 -31.19
C ASN A 472 -20.38 0.25 -29.73
N GLY A 473 -20.41 1.37 -29.01
CA GLY A 473 -20.87 1.44 -27.62
C GLY A 473 -19.86 0.90 -26.60
N VAL A 474 -18.65 0.56 -27.01
CA VAL A 474 -17.53 0.15 -26.16
C VAL A 474 -16.58 1.33 -25.98
N ASP A 475 -16.22 1.63 -24.73
CA ASP A 475 -15.18 2.59 -24.40
C ASP A 475 -13.84 1.85 -24.30
N TYR A 476 -12.92 2.17 -25.22
CA TYR A 476 -11.53 1.70 -25.21
C TYR A 476 -10.67 2.68 -24.44
N ILE A 477 -10.20 2.27 -23.27
CA ILE A 477 -9.55 3.14 -22.30
C ILE A 477 -8.07 2.84 -22.24
N PRO A 478 -7.18 3.84 -22.39
CA PRO A 478 -5.76 3.66 -22.11
C PRO A 478 -5.53 3.15 -20.68
N VAL A 479 -4.62 2.20 -20.51
CA VAL A 479 -4.37 1.57 -19.20
C VAL A 479 -4.11 2.56 -18.08
N TYR A 480 -3.43 3.68 -18.34
CA TYR A 480 -3.15 4.72 -17.35
C TYR A 480 -4.40 5.52 -16.89
N MET A 481 -5.56 5.36 -17.56
CA MET A 481 -6.84 5.96 -17.17
C MET A 481 -7.72 5.01 -16.35
N THR A 482 -7.33 3.76 -16.14
CA THR A 482 -8.09 2.78 -15.33
C THR A 482 -8.43 3.30 -13.93
N MET A 483 -7.59 4.15 -13.37
CA MET A 483 -7.79 4.76 -12.05
C MET A 483 -9.04 5.65 -11.95
N PHE A 484 -9.71 5.95 -13.07
CA PHE A 484 -10.93 6.76 -13.10
C PHE A 484 -12.22 5.94 -13.23
N LEU A 485 -12.10 4.60 -13.34
CA LEU A 485 -13.22 3.67 -13.35
C LEU A 485 -13.87 3.42 -11.95
#